data_0c171efa0d5866ad94eb2e95a177d9a5
#
_entry.id   0c171efa0d5866ad94eb2e95a177d9a5
#
_cell.length_a   1.000
_cell.length_b   1.000
_cell.length_c   1.000
_cell.angle_alpha   90.00
_cell.angle_beta   90.00
_cell.angle_gamma   90.00
#
_symmetry.space_group_name_H-M   'P 1'
#
loop_
_entity.id
_entity.type
_entity.pdbx_description
1 polymer ?
#
loop_
_entity_poly.entity_id
_entity_poly.type
_entity_poly.pdbx_seq_one_letter_code
_entity_poly.pdbx_strand_id
1 'polypeptide(L)'
;MALKVVLGVSGGIAAYKACELVRALVKRGDEVRVVMTRNAQEFVTPLTFQALTQQPVGVATFDAGYEAQIGHIELARWADVVLLAPATANTIAKMAQGMADDLLTTVLLATRAPVVVAPAMNTQMYLHPRVQANLETLRQTERHLVIEPDAGELACGEVGAGRLPDPPVILAELDRAFSPQRLKGKRVLLSAGPTREAIDAARFLSNPSSGRMGYALAAAARQLGAEVTLVSGPTALATPYGVTRVDVVSAAQMHREVMARAASVDVAMMVAAVADWRPAHPSDKKVPKSQMAATLELERNPDILADLGERYGHGRQGDGDERRPLVVGFAAESHDVIERARSKCARKGAHAIVANRIGGPTSTFGAESATVHLLAGEDEPQTFSGTKTEVARALWEALAGHLQR
;
A
#
# COMPACT_ATOMS: atom_id res chain seq x y z
N MET A 1 12.28 -9.52 3.59
CA MET A 1 13.75 -9.68 3.54
C MET A 1 14.38 -8.33 3.86
N ALA A 2 15.44 -8.31 4.67
CA ALA A 2 16.24 -7.10 4.84
C ALA A 2 16.98 -6.80 3.53
N LEU A 3 16.93 -5.57 3.07
CA LEU A 3 17.57 -5.12 1.84
C LEU A 3 18.91 -4.44 2.14
N LYS A 4 19.85 -4.55 1.22
CA LYS A 4 21.08 -3.77 1.20
C LYS A 4 20.85 -2.51 0.35
N VAL A 5 20.67 -1.39 1.02
CA VAL A 5 20.27 -0.12 0.40
C VAL A 5 21.45 0.83 0.33
N VAL A 6 21.85 1.25 -0.86
CA VAL A 6 22.69 2.44 -1.02
C VAL A 6 21.78 3.65 -1.14
N LEU A 7 21.82 4.56 -0.16
CA LEU A 7 21.08 5.82 -0.20
C LEU A 7 21.98 6.92 -0.75
N GLY A 8 21.63 7.39 -1.94
CA GLY A 8 22.22 8.60 -2.54
C GLY A 8 21.50 9.85 -2.08
N VAL A 9 22.23 10.81 -1.51
CA VAL A 9 21.66 12.09 -1.06
C VAL A 9 22.27 13.21 -1.89
N SER A 10 21.43 13.90 -2.70
CA SER A 10 21.89 15.05 -3.47
C SER A 10 21.53 16.39 -2.83
N GLY A 11 22.22 17.47 -3.24
CA GLY A 11 22.22 18.77 -2.56
C GLY A 11 20.94 19.57 -2.79
N GLY A 12 20.02 19.51 -1.85
CA GLY A 12 18.81 20.33 -1.79
C GLY A 12 18.29 20.36 -0.36
N ILE A 13 17.41 21.32 -0.05
CA ILE A 13 16.85 21.48 1.31
C ILE A 13 16.21 20.17 1.81
N ALA A 14 15.60 19.37 0.93
CA ALA A 14 14.99 18.10 1.29
C ALA A 14 15.97 17.02 1.79
N ALA A 15 17.29 17.26 1.78
CA ALA A 15 18.31 16.36 2.33
C ALA A 15 18.07 16.05 3.82
N TYR A 16 17.45 16.96 4.61
CA TYR A 16 17.12 16.68 6.00
C TYR A 16 16.11 15.52 6.15
N LYS A 17 15.17 15.37 5.21
CA LYS A 17 14.21 14.25 5.20
C LYS A 17 14.87 12.90 4.94
N ALA A 18 16.02 12.86 4.30
CA ALA A 18 16.79 11.63 4.13
C ALA A 18 17.22 11.03 5.47
N CYS A 19 17.37 11.82 6.53
CA CYS A 19 17.64 11.31 7.88
C CYS A 19 16.46 10.49 8.43
N GLU A 20 15.22 10.95 8.21
CA GLU A 20 14.01 10.22 8.60
C GLU A 20 13.88 8.92 7.79
N LEU A 21 14.19 8.99 6.49
CA LEU A 21 14.17 7.83 5.61
C LEU A 21 15.19 6.77 6.04
N VAL A 22 16.43 7.17 6.37
CA VAL A 22 17.45 6.27 6.93
C VAL A 22 16.94 5.59 8.21
N ARG A 23 16.38 6.37 9.14
CA ARG A 23 15.82 5.81 10.39
C ARG A 23 14.72 4.78 10.11
N ALA A 24 13.86 5.05 9.14
CA ALA A 24 12.79 4.14 8.77
C ALA A 24 13.32 2.84 8.15
N LEU A 25 14.32 2.92 7.26
CA LEU A 25 15.00 1.76 6.66
C LEU A 25 15.71 0.92 7.72
N VAL A 26 16.52 1.53 8.58
CA VAL A 26 17.24 0.83 9.67
C VAL A 26 16.25 0.17 10.65
N LYS A 27 15.16 0.88 11.03
CA LYS A 27 14.11 0.31 11.90
C LYS A 27 13.40 -0.90 11.26
N ARG A 28 13.30 -0.92 9.93
CA ARG A 28 12.76 -2.05 9.15
C ARG A 28 13.72 -3.26 9.13
N GLY A 29 14.97 -3.06 9.50
CA GLY A 29 16.03 -4.09 9.50
C GLY A 29 16.89 -4.09 8.24
N ASP A 30 16.79 -3.06 7.39
CA ASP A 30 17.62 -2.93 6.19
C ASP A 30 19.05 -2.51 6.56
N GLU A 31 20.02 -2.96 5.78
CA GLU A 31 21.39 -2.47 5.83
C GLU A 31 21.53 -1.24 4.94
N VAL A 32 21.91 -0.10 5.51
CA VAL A 32 21.95 1.18 4.78
C VAL A 32 23.36 1.73 4.73
N ARG A 33 23.87 2.02 3.52
CA ARG A 33 25.08 2.79 3.26
C ARG A 33 24.73 4.08 2.55
N VAL A 34 25.29 5.19 3.00
CA VAL A 34 24.93 6.52 2.49
C VAL A 34 26.06 7.09 1.64
N VAL A 35 25.72 7.65 0.48
CA VAL A 35 26.62 8.40 -0.40
C VAL A 35 26.04 9.79 -0.59
N MET A 36 26.84 10.81 -0.31
CA MET A 36 26.43 12.22 -0.41
C MET A 36 27.17 12.94 -1.52
N THR A 37 26.45 13.75 -2.29
CA THR A 37 27.12 14.73 -3.15
C THR A 37 27.75 15.84 -2.31
N ARG A 38 28.73 16.55 -2.87
CA ARG A 38 29.34 17.71 -2.19
C ARG A 38 28.30 18.71 -1.69
N ASN A 39 27.34 19.06 -2.53
CA ASN A 39 26.31 20.02 -2.17
C ASN A 39 25.30 19.49 -1.11
N ALA A 40 25.16 18.17 -0.94
CA ALA A 40 24.32 17.61 0.11
C ALA A 40 24.88 17.90 1.51
N GLN A 41 26.20 17.97 1.62
CA GLN A 41 26.90 18.21 2.88
C GLN A 41 26.69 19.65 3.42
N GLU A 42 26.27 20.59 2.58
CA GLU A 42 25.90 21.94 3.00
C GLU A 42 24.55 21.98 3.77
N PHE A 43 23.72 20.96 3.60
CA PHE A 43 22.41 20.87 4.27
C PHE A 43 22.42 19.91 5.47
N VAL A 44 23.16 18.80 5.36
CA VAL A 44 23.28 17.77 6.41
C VAL A 44 24.71 17.24 6.39
N THR A 45 25.33 17.16 7.57
CA THR A 45 26.71 16.67 7.65
C THR A 45 26.77 15.14 7.52
N PRO A 46 27.88 14.57 6.98
CA PRO A 46 28.08 13.12 6.92
C PRO A 46 27.98 12.45 8.29
N LEU A 47 28.39 13.13 9.36
CA LEU A 47 28.32 12.63 10.72
C LEU A 47 26.91 12.26 11.16
N THR A 48 25.89 13.00 10.69
CA THR A 48 24.49 12.69 10.99
C THR A 48 24.11 11.30 10.45
N PHE A 49 24.43 11.02 9.20
CA PHE A 49 24.14 9.73 8.58
C PHE A 49 24.98 8.58 9.17
N GLN A 50 26.26 8.87 9.46
CA GLN A 50 27.12 7.89 10.14
C GLN A 50 26.55 7.48 11.51
N ALA A 51 26.06 8.44 12.29
CA ALA A 51 25.44 8.15 13.58
C ALA A 51 24.16 7.32 13.45
N LEU A 52 23.35 7.55 12.39
CA LEU A 52 22.10 6.83 12.14
C LEU A 52 22.31 5.40 11.61
N THR A 53 23.30 5.19 10.76
CA THR A 53 23.57 3.91 10.08
C THR A 53 24.62 3.06 10.78
N GLN A 54 25.44 3.66 11.64
CA GLN A 54 26.67 3.06 12.21
C GLN A 54 27.65 2.61 11.10
N GLN A 55 27.59 3.24 9.94
CA GLN A 55 28.42 2.95 8.76
C GLN A 55 29.10 4.23 8.26
N PRO A 56 30.32 4.14 7.67
CA PRO A 56 30.96 5.29 7.05
C PRO A 56 30.14 5.84 5.89
N VAL A 57 30.20 7.14 5.68
CA VAL A 57 29.48 7.86 4.62
C VAL A 57 30.42 8.17 3.47
N GLY A 58 30.05 7.77 2.26
CA GLY A 58 30.80 8.08 1.05
C GLY A 58 30.59 9.53 0.61
N VAL A 59 31.65 10.32 0.51
CA VAL A 59 31.59 11.75 0.13
C VAL A 59 32.47 12.12 -1.07
N ALA A 60 33.51 11.35 -1.35
CA ALA A 60 34.44 11.58 -2.44
C ALA A 60 34.92 10.26 -3.07
N THR A 61 35.17 10.28 -4.38
CA THR A 61 35.64 9.10 -5.12
C THR A 61 37.05 8.68 -4.71
N PHE A 62 37.89 9.63 -4.36
CA PHE A 62 39.32 9.42 -4.04
C PHE A 62 39.62 9.72 -2.56
N ASP A 63 38.73 9.38 -1.66
CA ASP A 63 39.01 9.42 -0.22
C ASP A 63 39.75 8.13 0.17
N ALA A 64 41.07 8.25 0.44
CA ALA A 64 41.92 7.11 0.76
C ALA A 64 41.44 6.30 1.97
N GLY A 65 40.73 6.92 2.92
CA GLY A 65 40.17 6.26 4.09
C GLY A 65 38.89 5.43 3.74
N TYR A 66 38.10 5.95 2.81
CA TYR A 66 36.85 5.30 2.39
C TYR A 66 37.09 4.24 1.29
N GLU A 67 37.93 4.56 0.28
CA GLU A 67 38.24 3.61 -0.79
C GLU A 67 39.02 2.37 -0.30
N ALA A 68 39.87 2.52 0.72
CA ALA A 68 40.55 1.39 1.35
C ALA A 68 39.57 0.45 2.09
N GLN A 69 38.37 0.94 2.45
CA GLN A 69 37.34 0.16 3.14
C GLN A 69 36.26 -0.33 2.19
N ILE A 70 35.79 0.51 1.26
CA ILE A 70 34.67 0.18 0.36
C ILE A 70 34.79 1.02 -0.92
N GLY A 71 35.39 0.47 -1.98
CA GLY A 71 35.50 1.12 -3.27
C GLY A 71 34.11 1.32 -3.95
N HIS A 72 34.00 2.29 -4.85
CA HIS A 72 32.74 2.59 -5.57
C HIS A 72 32.16 1.36 -6.31
N ILE A 73 33.01 0.49 -6.87
CA ILE A 73 32.58 -0.76 -7.54
C ILE A 73 32.05 -1.77 -6.53
N GLU A 74 32.67 -1.88 -5.36
CA GLU A 74 32.19 -2.76 -4.30
C GLU A 74 30.83 -2.30 -3.77
N LEU A 75 30.67 -1.01 -3.56
CA LEU A 75 29.40 -0.41 -3.14
C LEU A 75 28.29 -0.63 -4.18
N ALA A 76 28.61 -0.45 -5.48
CA ALA A 76 27.67 -0.70 -6.57
C ALA A 76 27.25 -2.18 -6.70
N ARG A 77 28.13 -3.13 -6.32
CA ARG A 77 27.85 -4.58 -6.32
C ARG A 77 27.16 -5.04 -5.04
N TRP A 78 27.43 -4.37 -3.92
CA TRP A 78 26.86 -4.72 -2.62
C TRP A 78 25.36 -4.42 -2.55
N ALA A 79 24.89 -3.38 -3.25
CA ALA A 79 23.51 -2.92 -3.19
C ALA A 79 22.52 -3.90 -3.82
N ASP A 80 21.45 -4.23 -3.10
CA ASP A 80 20.25 -4.82 -3.68
C ASP A 80 19.42 -3.73 -4.39
N VAL A 81 19.53 -2.48 -3.91
CA VAL A 81 18.90 -1.29 -4.50
C VAL A 81 19.72 -0.03 -4.23
N VAL A 82 19.71 0.89 -5.20
CA VAL A 82 20.16 2.27 -4.99
C VAL A 82 18.93 3.17 -4.89
N LEU A 83 18.77 3.84 -3.76
CA LEU A 83 17.70 4.81 -3.52
C LEU A 83 18.28 6.23 -3.58
N LEU A 84 17.93 7.02 -4.59
CA LEU A 84 18.31 8.41 -4.72
C LEU A 84 17.23 9.33 -4.15
N ALA A 85 17.41 9.79 -2.93
CA ALA A 85 16.45 10.62 -2.20
C ALA A 85 17.14 11.62 -1.24
N PRO A 86 17.02 12.93 -1.49
CA PRO A 86 16.39 13.59 -2.62
C PRO A 86 17.21 13.46 -3.90
N ALA A 87 16.53 13.44 -5.07
CA ALA A 87 17.13 13.55 -6.39
C ALA A 87 16.93 14.97 -6.94
N THR A 88 18.01 15.77 -7.00
CA THR A 88 17.95 17.11 -7.60
C THR A 88 17.98 17.06 -9.12
N ALA A 89 17.51 18.11 -9.79
CA ALA A 89 17.54 18.24 -11.23
C ALA A 89 18.95 18.01 -11.82
N ASN A 90 19.99 18.47 -11.11
CA ASN A 90 21.39 18.25 -11.53
C ASN A 90 21.75 16.77 -11.55
N THR A 91 21.47 16.05 -10.47
CA THR A 91 21.78 14.61 -10.37
C THR A 91 20.97 13.80 -11.39
N ILE A 92 19.69 14.13 -11.57
CA ILE A 92 18.82 13.51 -12.59
C ILE A 92 19.41 13.74 -14.01
N ALA A 93 19.87 14.97 -14.31
CA ALA A 93 20.48 15.27 -15.60
C ALA A 93 21.76 14.46 -15.82
N LYS A 94 22.64 14.37 -14.81
CA LYS A 94 23.85 13.55 -14.88
C LYS A 94 23.54 12.07 -15.13
N MET A 95 22.58 11.51 -14.40
CA MET A 95 22.11 10.13 -14.63
C MET A 95 21.62 9.91 -16.06
N ALA A 96 20.76 10.80 -16.56
CA ALA A 96 20.18 10.69 -17.89
C ALA A 96 21.23 10.77 -19.01
N GLN A 97 22.35 11.46 -18.76
CA GLN A 97 23.46 11.62 -19.71
C GLN A 97 24.63 10.65 -19.46
N GLY A 98 24.57 9.80 -18.45
CA GLY A 98 25.64 8.86 -18.10
C GLY A 98 26.92 9.54 -17.57
N MET A 99 26.78 10.70 -16.92
CA MET A 99 27.92 11.43 -16.31
C MET A 99 28.26 10.83 -14.95
N ALA A 100 29.56 10.67 -14.67
CA ALA A 100 30.10 10.07 -13.44
C ALA A 100 31.28 10.90 -12.92
N ASP A 101 31.00 12.14 -12.52
CA ASP A 101 32.00 13.13 -12.06
C ASP A 101 32.11 13.23 -10.52
N ASP A 102 31.30 12.47 -9.80
CA ASP A 102 31.36 12.32 -8.35
C ASP A 102 31.09 10.86 -7.93
N LEU A 103 31.30 10.52 -6.65
CA LEU A 103 31.12 9.17 -6.14
C LEU A 103 29.70 8.64 -6.35
N LEU A 104 28.68 9.48 -6.10
CA LEU A 104 27.27 9.07 -6.24
C LEU A 104 26.95 8.71 -7.69
N THR A 105 27.28 9.56 -8.63
CA THR A 105 27.04 9.35 -10.07
C THR A 105 27.85 8.19 -10.61
N THR A 106 29.06 7.95 -10.09
CA THR A 106 29.87 6.77 -10.41
C THR A 106 29.21 5.48 -9.94
N VAL A 107 28.69 5.44 -8.70
CA VAL A 107 27.93 4.29 -8.18
C VAL A 107 26.66 4.05 -8.98
N LEU A 108 25.90 5.10 -9.31
CA LEU A 108 24.67 5.01 -10.12
C LEU A 108 24.93 4.47 -11.52
N LEU A 109 26.06 4.80 -12.14
CA LEU A 109 26.44 4.27 -13.46
C LEU A 109 26.95 2.82 -13.39
N ALA A 110 27.67 2.46 -12.31
CA ALA A 110 28.31 1.16 -12.14
C ALA A 110 27.35 0.05 -11.62
N THR A 111 26.26 0.43 -10.98
CA THR A 111 25.36 -0.55 -10.34
C THR A 111 24.55 -1.35 -11.35
N ARG A 112 24.30 -2.63 -11.01
CA ARG A 112 23.31 -3.49 -11.69
C ARG A 112 22.00 -3.58 -10.91
N ALA A 113 21.97 -3.08 -9.68
CA ALA A 113 20.77 -3.04 -8.86
C ALA A 113 19.72 -2.07 -9.44
N PRO A 114 18.44 -2.28 -9.18
CA PRO A 114 17.40 -1.28 -9.45
C PRO A 114 17.73 0.06 -8.78
N VAL A 115 17.40 1.15 -9.45
CA VAL A 115 17.58 2.51 -8.94
C VAL A 115 16.21 3.15 -8.74
N VAL A 116 15.88 3.50 -7.51
CA VAL A 116 14.67 4.25 -7.16
C VAL A 116 15.04 5.72 -7.04
N VAL A 117 14.39 6.56 -7.83
CA VAL A 117 14.68 8.01 -7.92
C VAL A 117 13.51 8.78 -7.35
N ALA A 118 13.74 9.55 -6.28
CA ALA A 118 12.76 10.42 -5.65
C ALA A 118 13.10 11.90 -5.91
N PRO A 119 12.52 12.53 -6.97
CA PRO A 119 12.79 13.90 -7.33
C PRO A 119 12.37 14.87 -6.21
N ALA A 120 13.23 15.92 -5.99
CA ALA A 120 12.90 17.01 -5.10
C ALA A 120 13.52 18.31 -5.61
N MET A 121 12.68 19.28 -5.96
CA MET A 121 13.09 20.58 -6.49
C MET A 121 11.91 21.56 -6.47
N ASN A 122 12.19 22.84 -6.78
CA ASN A 122 11.15 23.84 -7.00
C ASN A 122 10.19 23.40 -8.13
N THR A 123 8.94 23.82 -8.08
CA THR A 123 7.89 23.47 -9.06
C THR A 123 8.28 23.86 -10.49
N GLN A 124 8.81 25.06 -10.70
CA GLN A 124 9.22 25.51 -12.04
C GLN A 124 10.39 24.69 -12.60
N MET A 125 11.31 24.27 -11.72
CA MET A 125 12.38 23.35 -12.10
C MET A 125 11.82 21.99 -12.48
N TYR A 126 10.88 21.45 -11.67
CA TYR A 126 10.27 20.16 -11.97
C TYR A 126 9.51 20.18 -13.30
N LEU A 127 8.73 21.22 -13.56
CA LEU A 127 7.95 21.37 -14.80
C LEU A 127 8.81 21.76 -16.01
N HIS A 128 10.09 22.09 -15.81
CA HIS A 128 10.96 22.52 -16.90
C HIS A 128 11.11 21.41 -17.95
N PRO A 129 10.92 21.69 -19.28
CA PRO A 129 10.92 20.66 -20.31
C PRO A 129 12.17 19.77 -20.34
N ARG A 130 13.35 20.32 -20.02
CA ARG A 130 14.60 19.55 -19.94
C ARG A 130 14.61 18.58 -18.76
N VAL A 131 14.04 18.95 -17.63
CA VAL A 131 13.92 18.07 -16.46
C VAL A 131 12.94 16.94 -16.75
N GLN A 132 11.79 17.27 -17.35
CA GLN A 132 10.82 16.25 -17.75
C GLN A 132 11.39 15.29 -18.79
N ALA A 133 12.15 15.77 -19.78
CA ALA A 133 12.84 14.92 -20.76
C ALA A 133 13.86 13.97 -20.09
N ASN A 134 14.65 14.46 -19.12
CA ASN A 134 15.60 13.63 -18.36
C ASN A 134 14.88 12.56 -17.52
N LEU A 135 13.78 12.93 -16.85
CA LEU A 135 12.95 11.96 -16.09
C LEU A 135 12.36 10.89 -17.00
N GLU A 136 11.89 11.29 -18.19
CA GLU A 136 11.38 10.34 -19.17
C GLU A 136 12.45 9.36 -19.66
N THR A 137 13.67 9.86 -19.93
CA THR A 137 14.82 9.00 -20.25
C THR A 137 15.08 7.97 -19.15
N LEU A 138 14.99 8.38 -17.90
CA LEU A 138 15.13 7.43 -16.77
C LEU A 138 13.97 6.41 -16.71
N ARG A 139 12.72 6.84 -16.94
CA ARG A 139 11.55 5.95 -16.92
C ARG A 139 11.60 4.87 -18.02
N GLN A 140 12.22 5.17 -19.16
CA GLN A 140 12.42 4.21 -20.25
C GLN A 140 13.47 3.14 -19.93
N THR A 141 14.24 3.32 -18.87
CA THR A 141 15.24 2.34 -18.42
C THR A 141 14.58 1.36 -17.46
N GLU A 142 14.53 0.07 -17.80
CA GLU A 142 13.84 -0.98 -17.01
C GLU A 142 14.25 -1.05 -15.52
N ARG A 143 15.49 -0.64 -15.23
CA ARG A 143 16.04 -0.65 -13.86
C ARG A 143 15.80 0.61 -13.07
N HIS A 144 15.21 1.63 -13.66
CA HIS A 144 14.93 2.89 -12.96
C HIS A 144 13.43 2.98 -12.61
N LEU A 145 13.14 3.26 -11.36
CA LEU A 145 11.81 3.60 -10.88
C LEU A 145 11.81 5.07 -10.43
N VAL A 146 11.14 5.91 -11.18
CA VAL A 146 10.96 7.32 -10.81
C VAL A 146 9.68 7.46 -10.00
N ILE A 147 9.80 7.90 -8.74
CA ILE A 147 8.67 8.22 -7.86
C ILE A 147 8.18 9.63 -8.23
N GLU A 148 6.86 9.81 -8.38
CA GLU A 148 6.32 11.15 -8.58
C GLU A 148 6.47 11.99 -7.30
N PRO A 149 6.96 13.24 -7.41
CA PRO A 149 7.06 14.11 -6.25
C PRO A 149 5.68 14.51 -5.75
N ASP A 150 5.56 14.72 -4.44
CA ASP A 150 4.33 15.23 -3.84
C ASP A 150 4.04 16.67 -4.31
N ALA A 151 2.75 17.01 -4.33
CA ALA A 151 2.28 18.37 -4.46
C ALA A 151 2.03 18.97 -3.07
N GLY A 152 2.39 20.24 -2.89
CA GLY A 152 2.16 20.95 -1.62
C GLY A 152 2.97 22.23 -1.53
N GLU A 153 2.99 22.81 -0.34
CA GLU A 153 3.80 23.98 -0.04
C GLU A 153 5.30 23.59 -0.04
N LEU A 154 6.07 24.30 -0.80
CA LEU A 154 7.53 24.17 -0.91
C LEU A 154 8.25 25.13 0.05
N ALA A 155 9.53 24.88 0.32
CA ALA A 155 10.33 25.72 1.21
C ALA A 155 10.45 27.18 0.75
N CYS A 156 10.18 27.49 -0.52
CA CYS A 156 10.12 28.84 -1.07
C CYS A 156 8.72 29.52 -0.95
N GLY A 157 7.75 28.84 -0.33
CA GLY A 157 6.36 29.35 -0.21
C GLY A 157 5.47 29.11 -1.43
N GLU A 158 5.99 28.55 -2.51
CA GLU A 158 5.18 28.15 -3.68
C GLU A 158 4.40 26.86 -3.39
N VAL A 159 3.24 26.72 -4.00
CA VAL A 159 2.42 25.50 -3.92
C VAL A 159 2.43 24.80 -5.28
N GLY A 160 2.86 23.55 -5.30
CA GLY A 160 2.91 22.76 -6.54
C GLY A 160 3.64 21.45 -6.39
N ALA A 161 3.85 20.75 -7.51
CA ALA A 161 4.63 19.51 -7.58
C ALA A 161 6.13 19.81 -7.43
N GLY A 162 6.87 18.88 -6.79
CA GLY A 162 8.33 19.01 -6.63
C GLY A 162 8.81 18.71 -5.22
N ARG A 163 7.92 18.53 -4.27
CA ARG A 163 8.24 18.17 -2.88
C ARG A 163 8.67 16.69 -2.81
N LEU A 164 9.75 16.42 -2.07
CA LEU A 164 10.13 15.04 -1.76
C LEU A 164 8.98 14.33 -1.05
N PRO A 165 8.52 13.17 -1.55
CA PRO A 165 7.51 12.37 -0.87
C PRO A 165 7.94 12.01 0.55
N ASP A 166 6.97 11.81 1.42
CA ASP A 166 7.26 11.42 2.79
C ASP A 166 7.80 9.98 2.85
N PRO A 167 8.62 9.61 3.84
CA PRO A 167 9.27 8.31 3.93
C PRO A 167 8.35 7.10 3.72
N PRO A 168 7.11 7.06 4.25
CA PRO A 168 6.21 5.94 3.99
C PRO A 168 5.87 5.72 2.51
N VAL A 169 5.78 6.79 1.73
CA VAL A 169 5.52 6.73 0.27
C VAL A 169 6.72 6.13 -0.45
N ILE A 170 7.94 6.63 -0.14
CA ILE A 170 9.18 6.14 -0.72
C ILE A 170 9.38 4.65 -0.40
N LEU A 171 9.12 4.25 0.85
CA LEU A 171 9.20 2.84 1.27
C LEU A 171 8.17 1.96 0.55
N ALA A 172 6.94 2.45 0.36
CA ALA A 172 5.91 1.70 -0.37
C ALA A 172 6.29 1.48 -1.84
N GLU A 173 6.89 2.47 -2.50
CA GLU A 173 7.38 2.33 -3.87
C GLU A 173 8.63 1.43 -3.94
N LEU A 174 9.51 1.51 -2.95
CA LEU A 174 10.63 0.59 -2.81
C LEU A 174 10.15 -0.85 -2.69
N ASP A 175 9.20 -1.12 -1.80
CA ASP A 175 8.61 -2.45 -1.62
C ASP A 175 7.93 -2.95 -2.90
N ARG A 176 7.25 -2.06 -3.63
CA ARG A 176 6.65 -2.40 -4.92
C ARG A 176 7.70 -2.80 -5.96
N ALA A 177 8.83 -2.10 -6.02
CA ALA A 177 9.91 -2.40 -6.96
C ALA A 177 10.51 -3.81 -6.77
N PHE A 178 10.52 -4.29 -5.53
CA PHE A 178 11.04 -5.62 -5.17
C PHE A 178 9.97 -6.70 -5.06
N SER A 179 8.70 -6.34 -5.16
CA SER A 179 7.62 -7.33 -5.14
C SER A 179 7.42 -7.96 -6.52
N PRO A 180 7.19 -9.28 -6.60
CA PRO A 180 6.80 -9.91 -7.84
C PRO A 180 5.48 -9.29 -8.32
N GLN A 181 5.47 -8.72 -9.52
CA GLN A 181 4.33 -7.97 -10.06
C GLN A 181 3.18 -8.90 -10.53
N ARG A 182 2.76 -9.82 -9.66
CA ARG A 182 1.76 -10.88 -9.92
C ARG A 182 0.38 -10.33 -10.31
N LEU A 183 0.06 -9.11 -9.87
CA LEU A 183 -1.22 -8.45 -10.13
C LEU A 183 -1.08 -7.27 -11.10
N LYS A 184 0.03 -7.17 -11.84
CA LYS A 184 0.23 -6.10 -12.83
C LYS A 184 -0.90 -6.08 -13.85
N GLY A 185 -1.50 -4.91 -14.05
CA GLY A 185 -2.62 -4.69 -14.96
C GLY A 185 -3.98 -5.20 -14.45
N LYS A 186 -4.04 -5.76 -13.22
CA LYS A 186 -5.29 -6.17 -12.60
C LYS A 186 -5.91 -5.03 -11.81
N ARG A 187 -7.23 -4.90 -11.88
CA ARG A 187 -8.03 -3.97 -11.08
C ARG A 187 -8.69 -4.71 -9.94
N VAL A 188 -8.48 -4.20 -8.72
CA VAL A 188 -8.93 -4.83 -7.48
C VAL A 188 -9.85 -3.88 -6.73
N LEU A 189 -11.04 -4.35 -6.39
CA LEU A 189 -12.02 -3.67 -5.54
C LEU A 189 -12.05 -4.36 -4.18
N LEU A 190 -11.81 -3.59 -3.11
CA LEU A 190 -11.90 -4.09 -1.75
C LEU A 190 -12.93 -3.30 -0.95
N SER A 191 -13.61 -3.96 -0.01
CA SER A 191 -14.31 -3.27 1.07
C SER A 191 -13.52 -3.39 2.38
N ALA A 192 -13.56 -2.37 3.25
CA ALA A 192 -12.88 -2.40 4.55
C ALA A 192 -13.63 -1.60 5.62
N GLY A 193 -13.23 -1.79 6.86
CA GLY A 193 -13.81 -1.08 8.01
C GLY A 193 -15.18 -1.59 8.42
N PRO A 194 -15.78 -1.01 9.46
CA PRO A 194 -17.16 -1.26 9.83
C PRO A 194 -18.13 -0.39 9.04
N THR A 195 -19.40 -0.77 8.97
CA THR A 195 -20.47 0.17 8.65
C THR A 195 -21.09 0.71 9.95
N ARG A 196 -21.73 1.88 9.87
CA ARG A 196 -22.47 2.50 10.96
C ARG A 196 -23.90 2.77 10.51
N GLU A 197 -24.85 2.15 11.19
CA GLU A 197 -26.26 2.28 10.89
C GLU A 197 -26.86 3.22 11.92
N ALA A 198 -27.24 4.43 11.48
CA ALA A 198 -27.71 5.47 12.38
C ALA A 198 -28.99 5.04 13.11
N ILE A 199 -29.03 5.25 14.42
CA ILE A 199 -30.23 5.23 15.26
C ILE A 199 -30.79 6.65 15.29
N ASP A 200 -29.92 7.63 15.56
CA ASP A 200 -30.20 9.03 15.52
C ASP A 200 -28.93 9.83 15.14
N ALA A 201 -28.98 11.17 15.17
CA ALA A 201 -27.83 12.02 14.86
C ALA A 201 -26.58 11.79 15.73
N ALA A 202 -26.67 11.04 16.82
CA ALA A 202 -25.58 10.82 17.77
C ALA A 202 -25.23 9.34 17.99
N ARG A 203 -26.13 8.41 17.75
CA ARG A 203 -25.99 7.00 18.05
C ARG A 203 -26.16 6.14 16.82
N PHE A 204 -25.40 5.03 16.78
CA PHE A 204 -25.42 4.08 15.65
C PHE A 204 -25.18 2.65 16.14
N LEU A 205 -25.63 1.68 15.34
CA LEU A 205 -25.22 0.27 15.42
C LEU A 205 -23.99 0.07 14.54
N SER A 206 -23.03 -0.73 15.00
CA SER A 206 -21.82 -1.03 14.25
C SER A 206 -21.15 -2.31 14.75
N ASN A 207 -20.29 -2.89 13.92
CA ASN A 207 -19.42 -4.00 14.28
C ASN A 207 -18.04 -3.49 14.79
N PRO A 208 -17.40 -4.18 15.75
CA PRO A 208 -16.10 -3.79 16.30
C PRO A 208 -14.97 -4.14 15.32
N SER A 209 -14.87 -3.42 14.19
CA SER A 209 -13.82 -3.61 13.19
C SER A 209 -12.92 -2.39 13.10
N SER A 210 -11.59 -2.60 13.11
CA SER A 210 -10.61 -1.54 12.89
C SER A 210 -10.29 -1.29 11.41
N GLY A 211 -10.73 -2.15 10.49
CA GLY A 211 -10.40 -2.08 9.06
C GLY A 211 -8.99 -2.58 8.68
N ARG A 212 -8.11 -2.85 9.64
CA ARG A 212 -6.67 -3.14 9.41
C ARG A 212 -6.41 -4.24 8.39
N MET A 213 -7.21 -5.32 8.35
CA MET A 213 -7.01 -6.40 7.38
C MET A 213 -7.30 -5.94 5.95
N GLY A 214 -8.41 -5.24 5.71
CA GLY A 214 -8.74 -4.70 4.39
C GLY A 214 -7.72 -3.70 3.88
N TYR A 215 -7.18 -2.85 4.77
CA TYR A 215 -6.12 -1.90 4.44
C TYR A 215 -4.80 -2.60 4.14
N ALA A 216 -4.43 -3.65 4.88
CA ALA A 216 -3.24 -4.46 4.60
C ALA A 216 -3.36 -5.18 3.24
N LEU A 217 -4.55 -5.72 2.93
CA LEU A 217 -4.83 -6.34 1.63
C LEU A 217 -4.76 -5.32 0.48
N ALA A 218 -5.28 -4.11 0.67
CA ALA A 218 -5.19 -3.05 -0.33
C ALA A 218 -3.73 -2.64 -0.59
N ALA A 219 -2.94 -2.46 0.47
CA ALA A 219 -1.51 -2.16 0.35
C ALA A 219 -0.74 -3.29 -0.36
N ALA A 220 -0.98 -4.55 0.01
CA ALA A 220 -0.31 -5.71 -0.59
C ALA A 220 -0.68 -5.89 -2.07
N ALA A 221 -1.96 -5.71 -2.45
CA ALA A 221 -2.39 -5.75 -3.85
C ALA A 221 -1.68 -4.67 -4.69
N ARG A 222 -1.59 -3.44 -4.14
CA ARG A 222 -0.85 -2.33 -4.79
C ARG A 222 0.64 -2.64 -4.96
N GLN A 223 1.28 -3.22 -3.94
CA GLN A 223 2.69 -3.66 -4.01
C GLN A 223 2.89 -4.72 -5.10
N LEU A 224 1.94 -5.62 -5.30
CA LEU A 224 1.96 -6.65 -6.34
C LEU A 224 1.57 -6.14 -7.74
N GLY A 225 1.35 -4.83 -7.90
CA GLY A 225 1.14 -4.16 -9.19
C GLY A 225 -0.32 -3.92 -9.59
N ALA A 226 -1.30 -4.19 -8.72
CA ALA A 226 -2.70 -3.92 -9.00
C ALA A 226 -3.04 -2.43 -8.95
N GLU A 227 -4.06 -2.04 -9.72
CA GLU A 227 -4.83 -0.83 -9.51
C GLU A 227 -5.92 -1.12 -8.48
N VAL A 228 -5.90 -0.41 -7.35
CA VAL A 228 -6.72 -0.75 -6.18
C VAL A 228 -7.71 0.35 -5.84
N THR A 229 -9.00 -0.03 -5.74
CA THR A 229 -10.06 0.79 -5.16
C THR A 229 -10.53 0.19 -3.84
N LEU A 230 -10.51 0.99 -2.77
CA LEU A 230 -10.89 0.61 -1.41
C LEU A 230 -12.16 1.35 -0.98
N VAL A 231 -13.29 0.68 -0.93
CA VAL A 231 -14.53 1.21 -0.36
C VAL A 231 -14.48 1.02 1.15
N SER A 232 -14.30 2.11 1.88
CA SER A 232 -14.03 2.07 3.33
C SER A 232 -15.16 2.65 4.16
N GLY A 233 -15.66 1.85 5.09
CA GLY A 233 -16.41 2.36 6.23
C GLY A 233 -15.54 3.22 7.16
N PRO A 234 -16.13 3.88 8.19
CA PRO A 234 -15.40 4.81 9.05
C PRO A 234 -14.24 4.14 9.79
N THR A 235 -13.02 4.66 9.59
CA THR A 235 -11.78 4.21 10.24
C THR A 235 -10.81 5.37 10.36
N ALA A 236 -9.90 5.31 11.34
CA ALA A 236 -8.81 6.27 11.52
C ALA A 236 -7.53 5.90 10.74
N LEU A 237 -7.58 4.83 9.91
CA LEU A 237 -6.41 4.39 9.16
C LEU A 237 -6.13 5.34 7.98
N ALA A 238 -4.86 5.68 7.79
CA ALA A 238 -4.42 6.38 6.60
C ALA A 238 -4.61 5.49 5.35
N THR A 239 -5.00 6.11 4.24
CA THR A 239 -5.10 5.42 2.95
C THR A 239 -3.71 4.92 2.53
N PRO A 240 -3.55 3.63 2.17
CA PRO A 240 -2.29 3.16 1.63
C PRO A 240 -1.92 3.92 0.34
N TYR A 241 -0.63 4.17 0.16
CA TYR A 241 -0.16 4.92 -0.99
C TYR A 241 -0.55 4.23 -2.32
N GLY A 242 -1.03 5.04 -3.27
CA GLY A 242 -1.45 4.56 -4.59
C GLY A 242 -2.76 3.75 -4.60
N VAL A 243 -3.53 3.77 -3.50
CA VAL A 243 -4.87 3.18 -3.40
C VAL A 243 -5.92 4.28 -3.50
N THR A 244 -6.89 4.11 -4.38
CA THR A 244 -8.05 5.00 -4.47
C THR A 244 -9.06 4.64 -3.38
N ARG A 245 -9.30 5.55 -2.43
CA ARG A 245 -10.27 5.33 -1.35
C ARG A 245 -11.61 6.00 -1.67
N VAL A 246 -12.68 5.26 -1.39
CA VAL A 246 -14.06 5.73 -1.45
C VAL A 246 -14.66 5.59 -0.05
N ASP A 247 -14.94 6.72 0.60
CA ASP A 247 -15.50 6.73 1.95
C ASP A 247 -17.00 6.51 1.91
N VAL A 248 -17.48 5.64 2.79
CA VAL A 248 -18.90 5.34 3.01
C VAL A 248 -19.18 5.25 4.52
N VAL A 249 -20.43 5.36 4.91
CA VAL A 249 -20.84 5.25 6.31
C VAL A 249 -21.69 4.02 6.55
N SER A 250 -22.75 3.82 5.77
CA SER A 250 -23.72 2.75 5.97
C SER A 250 -23.52 1.56 5.03
N ALA A 251 -24.12 0.42 5.37
CA ALA A 251 -24.16 -0.77 4.52
C ALA A 251 -24.79 -0.49 3.15
N ALA A 252 -25.84 0.31 3.10
CA ALA A 252 -26.50 0.70 1.85
C ALA A 252 -25.57 1.53 0.95
N GLN A 253 -24.77 2.46 1.53
CA GLN A 253 -23.78 3.21 0.78
C GLN A 253 -22.67 2.31 0.26
N MET A 254 -22.14 1.41 1.12
CA MET A 254 -21.10 0.47 0.73
C MET A 254 -21.59 -0.46 -0.40
N HIS A 255 -22.77 -0.99 -0.29
CA HIS A 255 -23.40 -1.80 -1.32
C HIS A 255 -23.46 -1.06 -2.67
N ARG A 256 -24.01 0.16 -2.69
CA ARG A 256 -24.10 0.98 -3.90
C ARG A 256 -22.73 1.20 -4.54
N GLU A 257 -21.73 1.61 -3.76
CA GLU A 257 -20.38 1.92 -4.27
C GLU A 257 -19.65 0.68 -4.78
N VAL A 258 -19.84 -0.47 -4.13
CA VAL A 258 -19.28 -1.75 -4.57
C VAL A 258 -19.94 -2.23 -5.87
N MET A 259 -21.28 -2.28 -5.92
CA MET A 259 -22.02 -2.76 -7.09
C MET A 259 -21.78 -1.89 -8.32
N ALA A 260 -21.66 -0.59 -8.16
CA ALA A 260 -21.35 0.34 -9.26
C ALA A 260 -19.98 0.10 -9.92
N ARG A 261 -19.02 -0.51 -9.20
CA ARG A 261 -17.66 -0.74 -9.67
C ARG A 261 -17.35 -2.19 -10.03
N ALA A 262 -18.13 -3.13 -9.54
CA ALA A 262 -17.85 -4.57 -9.64
C ALA A 262 -17.64 -5.06 -11.09
N ALA A 263 -18.44 -4.57 -12.05
CA ALA A 263 -18.32 -4.95 -13.47
C ALA A 263 -16.99 -4.51 -14.13
N SER A 264 -16.27 -3.59 -13.52
CA SER A 264 -15.06 -2.99 -14.11
C SER A 264 -13.75 -3.53 -13.52
N VAL A 265 -13.80 -4.49 -12.61
CA VAL A 265 -12.62 -5.01 -11.91
C VAL A 265 -12.36 -6.49 -12.18
N ASP A 266 -11.15 -6.95 -11.89
CA ASP A 266 -10.75 -8.35 -12.04
C ASP A 266 -10.98 -9.14 -10.72
N VAL A 267 -10.98 -8.44 -9.58
CA VAL A 267 -11.23 -9.04 -8.25
C VAL A 267 -12.12 -8.12 -7.43
N ALA A 268 -13.15 -8.68 -6.80
CA ALA A 268 -13.97 -8.03 -5.78
C ALA A 268 -13.85 -8.80 -4.47
N MET A 269 -13.14 -8.21 -3.48
CA MET A 269 -12.86 -8.86 -2.19
C MET A 269 -13.56 -8.11 -1.06
N MET A 270 -14.52 -8.75 -0.43
CA MET A 270 -15.39 -8.15 0.60
C MET A 270 -14.87 -8.47 2.00
N VAL A 271 -14.15 -7.51 2.60
CA VAL A 271 -13.45 -7.64 3.89
C VAL A 271 -14.11 -6.83 5.00
N ALA A 272 -14.98 -5.88 4.63
CA ALA A 272 -15.67 -5.02 5.58
C ALA A 272 -16.53 -5.80 6.57
N ALA A 273 -16.60 -5.32 7.80
CA ALA A 273 -17.55 -5.79 8.81
C ALA A 273 -18.87 -5.04 8.66
N VAL A 274 -19.64 -5.42 7.67
CA VAL A 274 -20.94 -4.84 7.35
C VAL A 274 -21.96 -5.27 8.41
N ALA A 275 -22.77 -4.33 8.91
CA ALA A 275 -23.86 -4.66 9.82
C ALA A 275 -24.99 -5.39 9.05
N ASP A 276 -25.46 -6.54 9.57
CA ASP A 276 -26.55 -7.30 8.96
C ASP A 276 -27.90 -6.60 9.09
N TRP A 277 -28.01 -5.73 10.10
CA TRP A 277 -29.25 -5.06 10.47
C TRP A 277 -29.04 -3.55 10.62
N ARG A 278 -30.09 -2.79 10.31
CA ARG A 278 -30.16 -1.34 10.56
C ARG A 278 -31.46 -0.97 11.27
N PRO A 279 -31.52 0.17 11.99
CA PRO A 279 -32.79 0.69 12.51
C PRO A 279 -33.79 0.94 11.38
N ALA A 280 -35.03 0.47 11.55
CA ALA A 280 -36.10 0.67 10.57
C ALA A 280 -36.52 2.13 10.46
N HIS A 281 -36.43 2.87 11.56
CA HIS A 281 -36.86 4.26 11.67
C HIS A 281 -35.74 5.14 12.26
N PRO A 282 -34.66 5.45 11.51
CA PRO A 282 -33.61 6.32 11.98
C PRO A 282 -34.09 7.77 12.08
N SER A 283 -33.58 8.50 13.07
CA SER A 283 -33.91 9.92 13.26
C SER A 283 -32.75 10.82 12.83
N ASP A 284 -33.01 11.86 12.08
CA ASP A 284 -32.01 12.88 11.73
C ASP A 284 -31.65 13.78 12.89
N LYS A 285 -32.43 13.76 13.97
CA LYS A 285 -32.21 14.55 15.19
C LYS A 285 -31.90 13.62 16.37
N LYS A 286 -31.03 14.11 17.28
CA LYS A 286 -30.77 13.39 18.53
C LYS A 286 -32.06 13.23 19.33
N VAL A 287 -32.47 11.99 19.59
CA VAL A 287 -33.64 11.67 20.40
C VAL A 287 -33.31 11.82 21.89
N PRO A 288 -34.05 12.62 22.67
CA PRO A 288 -33.88 12.73 24.12
C PRO A 288 -34.08 11.37 24.82
N LYS A 289 -33.34 11.13 25.91
CA LYS A 289 -33.44 9.87 26.68
C LYS A 289 -34.88 9.53 27.11
N SER A 290 -35.65 10.53 27.46
CA SER A 290 -37.06 10.37 27.89
C SER A 290 -38.03 9.97 26.77
N GLN A 291 -37.62 10.16 25.50
CA GLN A 291 -38.41 9.82 24.31
C GLN A 291 -37.86 8.59 23.58
N MET A 292 -36.73 8.05 24.03
CA MET A 292 -36.13 6.90 23.41
C MET A 292 -36.89 5.64 23.82
N ALA A 293 -37.37 4.88 22.85
CA ALA A 293 -38.00 3.58 23.08
C ALA A 293 -36.99 2.59 23.70
N ALA A 294 -37.47 1.73 24.60
CA ALA A 294 -36.68 0.67 25.19
C ALA A 294 -36.30 -0.44 24.19
N THR A 295 -37.05 -0.50 23.07
CA THR A 295 -36.83 -1.47 21.97
C THR A 295 -36.51 -0.73 20.69
N LEU A 296 -35.64 -1.31 19.87
CA LEU A 296 -35.26 -0.81 18.57
C LEU A 296 -35.77 -1.80 17.51
N GLU A 297 -36.62 -1.31 16.63
CA GLU A 297 -37.07 -2.09 15.47
C GLU A 297 -35.96 -2.11 14.41
N LEU A 298 -35.63 -3.30 13.91
CA LEU A 298 -34.54 -3.50 12.97
C LEU A 298 -35.05 -4.10 11.65
N GLU A 299 -34.44 -3.66 10.55
CA GLU A 299 -34.63 -4.24 9.22
C GLU A 299 -33.27 -4.72 8.65
N ARG A 300 -33.32 -5.64 7.69
CA ARG A 300 -32.09 -6.20 7.10
C ARG A 300 -31.41 -5.23 6.16
N ASN A 301 -30.11 -5.18 6.24
CA ASN A 301 -29.26 -4.53 5.24
C ASN A 301 -29.12 -5.38 3.97
N PRO A 302 -28.77 -4.77 2.81
CA PRO A 302 -28.43 -5.51 1.61
C PRO A 302 -27.18 -6.38 1.84
N ASP A 303 -27.16 -7.56 1.23
CA ASP A 303 -26.06 -8.52 1.36
C ASP A 303 -25.11 -8.41 0.18
N ILE A 304 -24.09 -7.58 0.32
CA ILE A 304 -23.14 -7.23 -0.74
C ILE A 304 -22.50 -8.50 -1.36
N LEU A 305 -22.11 -9.46 -0.52
CA LEU A 305 -21.44 -10.67 -1.02
C LEU A 305 -22.43 -11.59 -1.76
N ALA A 306 -23.66 -11.70 -1.29
CA ALA A 306 -24.70 -12.47 -1.97
C ALA A 306 -25.05 -11.87 -3.33
N ASP A 307 -25.21 -10.54 -3.41
CA ASP A 307 -25.54 -9.86 -4.67
C ASP A 307 -24.40 -9.94 -5.69
N LEU A 308 -23.13 -9.85 -5.22
CA LEU A 308 -21.96 -10.10 -6.07
C LEU A 308 -21.90 -11.54 -6.56
N GLY A 309 -22.17 -12.51 -5.68
CA GLY A 309 -22.17 -13.93 -6.03
C GLY A 309 -23.33 -14.30 -6.96
N GLU A 310 -24.49 -13.69 -6.79
CA GLU A 310 -25.61 -13.86 -7.70
C GLU A 310 -25.29 -13.33 -9.11
N ARG A 311 -24.61 -12.20 -9.20
CA ARG A 311 -24.29 -11.56 -10.48
C ARG A 311 -23.06 -12.15 -11.16
N TYR A 312 -22.01 -12.48 -10.40
CA TYR A 312 -20.67 -12.82 -10.95
C TYR A 312 -20.10 -14.16 -10.48
N GLY A 313 -20.79 -14.89 -9.58
CA GLY A 313 -20.28 -16.08 -8.92
C GLY A 313 -20.19 -17.35 -9.78
N HIS A 314 -19.87 -18.47 -9.12
CA HIS A 314 -19.72 -19.76 -9.77
C HIS A 314 -20.92 -20.16 -10.62
N GLY A 315 -20.65 -20.73 -11.82
CA GLY A 315 -21.69 -21.30 -12.68
C GLY A 315 -22.54 -20.30 -13.46
N ARG A 316 -22.27 -18.99 -13.36
CA ARG A 316 -22.97 -17.96 -14.12
C ARG A 316 -22.35 -17.83 -15.52
N GLN A 317 -23.13 -18.04 -16.57
CA GLN A 317 -22.76 -17.69 -17.94
C GLN A 317 -23.08 -16.21 -18.16
N GLY A 318 -22.10 -15.39 -18.62
CA GLY A 318 -22.31 -13.98 -18.94
C GLY A 318 -22.77 -13.76 -20.35
N ASP A 319 -23.52 -12.72 -20.51
CA ASP A 319 -23.82 -12.16 -21.80
C ASP A 319 -22.61 -11.33 -22.26
N GLY A 320 -21.79 -11.86 -23.16
CA GLY A 320 -20.77 -11.11 -23.89
C GLY A 320 -19.53 -10.66 -23.09
N ASP A 321 -18.95 -9.57 -23.50
CA ASP A 321 -17.62 -9.02 -23.18
C ASP A 321 -17.48 -8.39 -21.76
N GLU A 322 -18.41 -8.62 -20.81
CA GLU A 322 -18.33 -8.10 -19.45
C GLU A 322 -17.25 -8.83 -18.65
N ARG A 323 -16.31 -8.07 -18.07
CA ARG A 323 -15.32 -8.60 -17.10
C ARG A 323 -16.05 -9.17 -15.90
N ARG A 324 -15.64 -10.35 -15.48
CA ARG A 324 -16.17 -11.02 -14.31
C ARG A 324 -15.14 -11.01 -13.21
N PRO A 325 -15.38 -10.27 -12.12
CA PRO A 325 -14.49 -10.30 -10.99
C PRO A 325 -14.45 -11.67 -10.32
N LEU A 326 -13.26 -12.07 -9.89
CA LEU A 326 -13.13 -13.12 -8.87
C LEU A 326 -13.74 -12.58 -7.57
N VAL A 327 -14.87 -13.14 -7.16
CA VAL A 327 -15.60 -12.73 -5.94
C VAL A 327 -15.02 -13.47 -4.74
N VAL A 328 -14.45 -12.73 -3.79
CA VAL A 328 -13.85 -13.27 -2.56
C VAL A 328 -14.55 -12.66 -1.34
N GLY A 329 -15.08 -13.50 -0.47
CA GLY A 329 -15.70 -13.08 0.78
C GLY A 329 -14.78 -13.24 1.99
N PHE A 330 -15.16 -12.60 3.10
CA PHE A 330 -14.58 -12.85 4.41
C PHE A 330 -15.64 -13.41 5.37
N ALA A 331 -15.22 -14.34 6.23
CA ALA A 331 -16.03 -14.94 7.28
C ALA A 331 -15.31 -14.84 8.62
N ALA A 332 -15.94 -14.16 9.57
CA ALA A 332 -15.49 -14.07 10.95
C ALA A 332 -16.37 -15.00 11.80
N GLU A 333 -15.82 -16.14 12.21
CA GLU A 333 -16.59 -17.21 12.89
C GLU A 333 -16.02 -17.47 14.28
N SER A 334 -16.91 -17.77 15.23
CA SER A 334 -16.52 -18.06 16.64
C SER A 334 -16.16 -19.54 16.86
N HIS A 335 -16.71 -20.45 16.05
CA HIS A 335 -16.52 -21.90 16.12
C HIS A 335 -16.72 -22.51 14.72
N ASP A 336 -16.28 -23.74 14.52
CA ASP A 336 -16.45 -24.52 13.27
C ASP A 336 -16.08 -23.70 12.02
N VAL A 337 -14.94 -22.97 12.12
CA VAL A 337 -14.56 -21.90 11.18
C VAL A 337 -14.55 -22.38 9.73
N ILE A 338 -13.98 -23.55 9.46
CA ILE A 338 -13.85 -24.09 8.10
C ILE A 338 -15.21 -24.51 7.52
N GLU A 339 -15.99 -25.26 8.29
CA GLU A 339 -17.29 -25.77 7.85
C GLU A 339 -18.27 -24.62 7.58
N ARG A 340 -18.37 -23.67 8.53
CA ARG A 340 -19.22 -22.49 8.38
C ARG A 340 -18.80 -21.60 7.21
N ALA A 341 -17.49 -21.42 7.01
CA ALA A 341 -16.97 -20.68 5.88
C ALA A 341 -17.30 -21.37 4.56
N ARG A 342 -17.15 -22.70 4.46
CA ARG A 342 -17.49 -23.46 3.26
C ARG A 342 -19.00 -23.34 2.93
N SER A 343 -19.86 -23.51 3.94
CA SER A 343 -21.30 -23.31 3.80
C SER A 343 -21.64 -21.87 3.35
N LYS A 344 -20.98 -20.86 3.93
CA LYS A 344 -21.16 -19.45 3.55
C LYS A 344 -20.70 -19.20 2.11
N CYS A 345 -19.58 -19.76 1.68
CA CYS A 345 -19.07 -19.66 0.32
C CYS A 345 -20.10 -20.16 -0.70
N ALA A 346 -20.60 -21.38 -0.52
CA ALA A 346 -21.59 -21.98 -1.39
C ALA A 346 -22.92 -21.19 -1.40
N ARG A 347 -23.45 -20.83 -0.22
CA ARG A 347 -24.70 -20.07 -0.11
C ARG A 347 -24.63 -18.68 -0.75
N LYS A 348 -23.44 -18.02 -0.72
CA LYS A 348 -23.25 -16.70 -1.28
C LYS A 348 -22.79 -16.74 -2.74
N GLY A 349 -22.53 -17.90 -3.30
CA GLY A 349 -22.02 -18.04 -4.66
C GLY A 349 -20.64 -17.43 -4.90
N ALA A 350 -19.85 -17.21 -3.84
CA ALA A 350 -18.51 -16.64 -3.98
C ALA A 350 -17.52 -17.66 -4.55
N HIS A 351 -16.47 -17.20 -5.23
CA HIS A 351 -15.42 -18.05 -5.78
C HIS A 351 -14.46 -18.55 -4.69
N ALA A 352 -14.24 -17.73 -3.67
CA ALA A 352 -13.43 -18.09 -2.50
C ALA A 352 -13.92 -17.34 -1.26
N ILE A 353 -13.56 -17.88 -0.09
CA ILE A 353 -13.80 -17.22 1.19
C ILE A 353 -12.56 -17.30 2.06
N VAL A 354 -12.24 -16.21 2.71
CA VAL A 354 -11.19 -16.14 3.72
C VAL A 354 -11.86 -16.14 5.09
N ALA A 355 -11.55 -17.16 5.89
CA ALA A 355 -12.15 -17.34 7.21
C ALA A 355 -11.14 -17.06 8.31
N ASN A 356 -11.59 -16.41 9.38
CA ASN A 356 -10.81 -16.22 10.59
C ASN A 356 -11.66 -16.44 11.84
N ARG A 357 -10.98 -16.84 12.93
CA ARG A 357 -11.64 -17.01 14.22
C ARG A 357 -11.77 -15.65 14.92
N ILE A 358 -12.96 -15.42 15.49
CA ILE A 358 -13.23 -14.28 16.37
C ILE A 358 -13.66 -14.78 17.76
N GLY A 359 -13.47 -13.93 18.77
CA GLY A 359 -13.74 -14.29 20.17
C GLY A 359 -12.61 -15.10 20.81
N GLY A 360 -12.49 -15.02 22.14
CA GLY A 360 -11.44 -15.67 22.91
C GLY A 360 -10.04 -15.04 22.78
N PRO A 361 -9.02 -15.70 23.36
CA PRO A 361 -7.65 -15.16 23.37
C PRO A 361 -6.98 -15.04 22.00
N THR A 362 -7.50 -15.73 20.98
CA THR A 362 -6.99 -15.76 19.60
C THR A 362 -7.79 -14.88 18.64
N SER A 363 -8.61 -13.96 19.16
CA SER A 363 -9.41 -13.06 18.35
C SER A 363 -8.55 -12.17 17.46
N THR A 364 -8.85 -12.13 16.16
CA THR A 364 -8.15 -11.29 15.19
C THR A 364 -8.63 -9.83 15.18
N PHE A 365 -9.74 -9.52 15.88
CA PHE A 365 -10.23 -8.15 16.00
C PHE A 365 -9.27 -7.29 16.84
N GLY A 366 -8.78 -6.21 16.23
CA GLY A 366 -7.84 -5.28 16.89
C GLY A 366 -6.38 -5.75 16.99
N ALA A 367 -6.09 -7.05 16.84
CA ALA A 367 -4.73 -7.61 16.90
C ALA A 367 -3.87 -7.17 15.71
N GLU A 368 -2.54 -7.16 15.90
CA GLU A 368 -1.56 -6.91 14.84
C GLU A 368 -1.32 -8.14 13.96
N SER A 369 -1.45 -9.33 14.53
CA SER A 369 -1.34 -10.61 13.84
C SER A 369 -2.72 -11.22 13.54
N ALA A 370 -2.75 -12.16 12.61
CA ALA A 370 -3.94 -12.92 12.25
C ALA A 370 -3.55 -14.34 11.80
N THR A 371 -4.48 -15.28 12.03
CA THR A 371 -4.51 -16.57 11.36
C THR A 371 -5.78 -16.64 10.54
N VAL A 372 -5.65 -16.92 9.24
CA VAL A 372 -6.76 -17.00 8.31
C VAL A 372 -6.69 -18.29 7.48
N HIS A 373 -7.82 -18.74 7.00
CA HIS A 373 -7.97 -19.92 6.14
C HIS A 373 -8.61 -19.47 4.82
N LEU A 374 -7.94 -19.73 3.70
CA LEU A 374 -8.46 -19.52 2.36
C LEU A 374 -9.12 -20.82 1.90
N LEU A 375 -10.39 -20.73 1.54
CA LEU A 375 -11.18 -21.80 0.95
C LEU A 375 -11.58 -21.38 -0.48
N ALA A 376 -11.17 -22.15 -1.48
CA ALA A 376 -11.51 -21.93 -2.89
C ALA A 376 -12.04 -23.23 -3.47
N GLY A 377 -13.33 -23.26 -3.86
CA GLY A 377 -13.96 -24.48 -4.35
C GLY A 377 -13.95 -25.62 -3.32
N GLU A 378 -13.63 -26.83 -3.79
CA GLU A 378 -13.51 -28.05 -2.98
C GLU A 378 -12.11 -28.32 -2.44
N ASP A 379 -11.14 -27.47 -2.77
CA ASP A 379 -9.76 -27.64 -2.37
C ASP A 379 -9.59 -27.65 -0.83
N GLU A 380 -8.49 -28.27 -0.37
CA GLU A 380 -8.10 -28.23 1.04
C GLU A 380 -7.81 -26.78 1.47
N PRO A 381 -8.28 -26.40 2.68
CA PRO A 381 -8.07 -25.03 3.18
C PRO A 381 -6.58 -24.69 3.32
N GLN A 382 -6.16 -23.60 2.73
CA GLN A 382 -4.81 -23.06 2.92
C GLN A 382 -4.77 -22.13 4.14
N THR A 383 -3.85 -22.36 5.07
CA THR A 383 -3.76 -21.57 6.31
C THR A 383 -2.57 -20.63 6.27
N PHE A 384 -2.79 -19.35 6.59
CA PHE A 384 -1.78 -18.31 6.67
C PHE A 384 -1.80 -17.66 8.05
N SER A 385 -0.62 -17.52 8.67
CA SER A 385 -0.45 -16.93 10.00
C SER A 385 0.72 -15.95 10.00
N GLY A 386 0.59 -14.86 10.74
CA GLY A 386 1.62 -13.84 10.87
C GLY A 386 1.03 -12.46 11.11
N THR A 387 1.82 -11.42 10.88
CA THR A 387 1.31 -10.05 10.84
C THR A 387 0.25 -9.89 9.73
N LYS A 388 -0.65 -8.95 9.86
CA LYS A 388 -1.69 -8.71 8.83
C LYS A 388 -1.09 -8.40 7.46
N THR A 389 0.09 -7.79 7.41
CA THR A 389 0.81 -7.51 6.16
C THR A 389 1.34 -8.79 5.52
N GLU A 390 1.94 -9.69 6.30
CA GLU A 390 2.42 -10.99 5.80
C GLU A 390 1.26 -11.86 5.31
N VAL A 391 0.20 -11.94 6.10
CA VAL A 391 -1.03 -12.67 5.75
C VAL A 391 -1.65 -12.11 4.47
N ALA A 392 -1.75 -10.78 4.34
CA ALA A 392 -2.29 -10.14 3.14
C ALA A 392 -1.48 -10.48 1.89
N ARG A 393 -0.15 -10.46 1.98
CA ARG A 393 0.74 -10.82 0.88
C ARG A 393 0.57 -12.28 0.48
N ALA A 394 0.59 -13.20 1.45
CA ALA A 394 0.42 -14.64 1.21
C ALA A 394 -0.94 -14.97 0.58
N LEU A 395 -2.02 -14.31 1.03
CA LEU A 395 -3.35 -14.44 0.42
C LEU A 395 -3.37 -14.02 -1.05
N TRP A 396 -2.75 -12.89 -1.38
CA TRP A 396 -2.67 -12.44 -2.78
C TRP A 396 -1.82 -13.35 -3.65
N GLU A 397 -0.72 -13.89 -3.13
CA GLU A 397 0.12 -14.85 -3.84
C GLU A 397 -0.67 -16.15 -4.17
N ALA A 398 -1.47 -16.65 -3.21
CA ALA A 398 -2.36 -17.79 -3.43
C ALA A 398 -3.47 -17.47 -4.45
N LEU A 399 -4.14 -16.32 -4.33
CA LEU A 399 -5.24 -15.92 -5.21
C LEU A 399 -4.76 -15.58 -6.64
N ALA A 400 -3.53 -15.12 -6.82
CA ALA A 400 -2.98 -14.81 -8.13
C ALA A 400 -2.98 -16.04 -9.08
N GLY A 401 -2.84 -17.25 -8.54
CA GLY A 401 -2.97 -18.50 -9.28
C GLY A 401 -4.36 -18.73 -9.88
N HIS A 402 -5.40 -18.21 -9.24
CA HIS A 402 -6.79 -18.29 -9.73
C HIS A 402 -7.14 -17.23 -10.79
N LEU A 403 -6.33 -16.16 -10.86
CA LEU A 403 -6.52 -15.07 -11.85
C LEU A 403 -5.81 -15.32 -13.19
N GLN A 404 -5.01 -16.37 -13.27
CA GLN A 404 -4.28 -16.76 -14.48
C GLN A 404 -4.95 -17.90 -15.25
N ARG A 405 -5.95 -18.52 -14.65
CA ARG A 405 -6.80 -19.55 -15.26
C ARG A 405 -8.04 -18.93 -15.87
#